data_6cd4a40440f184850583e70d7c9bff50
#
_entry.id   6cd4a40440f184850583e70d7c9bff50
#
_cell.length_a   1.000
_cell.length_b   1.000
_cell.length_c   1.000
_cell.angle_alpha   90.00
_cell.angle_beta   90.00
_cell.angle_gamma   90.00
#
_symmetry.space_group_name_H-M   'P 1'
#
loop_
_entity.id
_entity.type
_entity.pdbx_description
1 polymer ?
#
loop_
_entity_poly.entity_id
_entity_poly.type
_entity_poly.pdbx_seq_one_letter_code
_entity_poly.pdbx_strand_id
1 'polypeptide(L)'
;MMKKIFAIIFLGTAILISGCGGENSSEVHEHSHAVAQASPVAKNIPNFTAKTINGADVTNEIFASKKITIVNIWGTFCPPCIAEMPELGKLARSLPADAQLIGIVCDASEKSAQIQRAVQITKEARADFVNIIPDAALTKFMENVEAVPTTIFVNNKGEVVGNAIVGANVEAYKNELEKLLKD
;
A
#
# COMPACT_ATOMS: atom_id res chain seq x y z
N MET A 1 -8.63 -22.94 -69.38
CA MET A 1 -9.31 -24.24 -69.15
C MET A 1 -10.11 -24.10 -67.87
N MET A 2 -11.36 -23.77 -68.03
CA MET A 2 -12.55 -24.63 -68.07
C MET A 2 -12.91 -25.18 -66.68
N LYS A 3 -13.95 -24.50 -66.09
CA LYS A 3 -15.28 -25.10 -65.70
C LYS A 3 -15.21 -26.05 -64.49
N LYS A 4 -16.03 -25.91 -63.46
CA LYS A 4 -17.53 -26.06 -63.49
C LYS A 4 -18.15 -25.49 -62.17
N ILE A 5 -19.28 -24.86 -62.39
CA ILE A 5 -20.36 -24.47 -61.51
C ILE A 5 -21.05 -25.72 -60.98
N PHE A 6 -21.39 -25.73 -59.67
CA PHE A 6 -22.56 -26.50 -59.19
C PHE A 6 -23.34 -25.68 -58.16
N ALA A 7 -24.48 -25.20 -58.58
CA ALA A 7 -25.53 -24.67 -57.74
C ALA A 7 -26.40 -25.84 -57.25
N ILE A 8 -26.65 -25.91 -55.96
CA ILE A 8 -27.74 -26.73 -55.43
C ILE A 8 -28.59 -25.84 -54.54
N ILE A 9 -29.76 -25.56 -55.07
CA ILE A 9 -30.91 -24.98 -54.35
C ILE A 9 -31.54 -26.09 -53.49
N PHE A 10 -31.70 -25.90 -52.20
CA PHE A 10 -32.68 -26.63 -51.41
C PHE A 10 -33.56 -25.68 -50.61
N LEU A 11 -34.82 -25.84 -50.86
CA LEU A 11 -35.98 -25.11 -50.40
C LEU A 11 -36.44 -25.68 -49.07
N GLY A 12 -36.77 -24.85 -48.12
CA GLY A 12 -37.88 -25.07 -47.15
C GLY A 12 -37.56 -25.78 -45.86
N THR A 13 -37.65 -25.13 -44.74
CA THR A 13 -38.77 -25.32 -43.82
C THR A 13 -38.65 -24.37 -42.64
N ALA A 14 -39.64 -23.53 -42.40
CA ALA A 14 -39.73 -22.66 -41.23
C ALA A 14 -40.16 -23.53 -40.04
N ILE A 15 -39.35 -23.47 -38.96
CA ILE A 15 -39.76 -23.91 -37.64
C ILE A 15 -39.59 -22.74 -36.68
N LEU A 16 -40.72 -22.18 -36.29
CA LEU A 16 -40.82 -21.24 -35.15
C LEU A 16 -40.65 -22.02 -33.87
N ILE A 17 -39.53 -21.83 -33.17
CA ILE A 17 -39.39 -22.21 -31.78
C ILE A 17 -39.10 -20.92 -31.01
N SER A 18 -40.16 -20.50 -30.28
CA SER A 18 -40.09 -19.51 -29.21
C SER A 18 -39.27 -20.14 -28.07
N GLY A 19 -38.12 -19.59 -27.75
CA GLY A 19 -37.26 -20.06 -26.67
C GLY A 19 -36.57 -18.85 -26.04
N CYS A 20 -36.94 -18.62 -24.82
CA CYS A 20 -36.49 -17.57 -23.91
C CYS A 20 -34.99 -17.32 -23.92
N GLY A 21 -34.66 -16.04 -23.84
CA GLY A 21 -33.32 -15.48 -23.84
C GLY A 21 -32.43 -15.92 -22.71
N GLY A 22 -31.20 -15.90 -23.01
CA GLY A 22 -30.05 -15.90 -22.12
C GLY A 22 -28.93 -15.18 -22.83
N GLU A 23 -28.97 -13.85 -22.81
CA GLU A 23 -27.84 -13.04 -23.19
C GLU A 23 -26.77 -13.21 -22.13
N ASN A 24 -25.80 -14.03 -22.43
CA ASN A 24 -24.58 -14.17 -21.64
C ASN A 24 -23.63 -13.02 -21.99
N SER A 25 -23.92 -11.85 -21.43
CA SER A 25 -23.00 -10.73 -21.44
C SER A 25 -21.80 -11.11 -20.58
N SER A 26 -20.69 -11.36 -21.21
CA SER A 26 -19.39 -11.45 -20.53
C SER A 26 -19.06 -10.07 -20.00
N GLU A 27 -19.56 -9.73 -18.82
CA GLU A 27 -19.11 -8.56 -18.09
C GLU A 27 -17.67 -8.84 -17.63
N VAL A 28 -16.76 -8.15 -18.27
CA VAL A 28 -15.38 -7.98 -17.78
C VAL A 28 -15.51 -7.21 -16.47
N HIS A 29 -15.45 -7.89 -15.35
CA HIS A 29 -15.33 -7.26 -14.04
C HIS A 29 -13.98 -6.58 -13.97
N GLU A 30 -13.96 -5.31 -14.35
CA GLU A 30 -12.90 -4.39 -13.98
C GLU A 30 -12.93 -4.28 -12.45
N HIS A 31 -12.02 -5.00 -11.79
CA HIS A 31 -11.81 -4.88 -10.35
C HIS A 31 -11.21 -3.51 -10.06
N SER A 32 -12.06 -2.51 -10.02
CA SER A 32 -11.78 -1.26 -9.35
C SER A 32 -11.52 -1.60 -7.88
N HIS A 33 -10.25 -1.68 -7.51
CA HIS A 33 -9.84 -1.72 -6.11
C HIS A 33 -10.25 -0.39 -5.47
N ALA A 34 -11.45 -0.35 -4.92
CA ALA A 34 -11.87 0.74 -4.06
C ALA A 34 -10.87 0.82 -2.91
N VAL A 35 -10.08 1.89 -2.88
CA VAL A 35 -9.24 2.22 -1.73
C VAL A 35 -10.20 2.44 -0.56
N ALA A 36 -10.23 1.49 0.37
CA ALA A 36 -11.01 1.64 1.58
C ALA A 36 -10.42 2.85 2.34
N GLN A 37 -11.24 3.90 2.49
CA GLN A 37 -10.91 5.00 3.37
C GLN A 37 -10.99 4.47 4.79
N ALA A 38 -9.83 4.27 5.42
CA ALA A 38 -9.75 3.83 6.79
C ALA A 38 -10.37 4.88 7.73
N SER A 39 -11.01 4.40 8.80
CA SER A 39 -11.41 5.21 9.94
C SER A 39 -10.21 6.02 10.44
N PRO A 40 -10.41 7.24 10.99
CA PRO A 40 -9.31 8.13 11.29
C PRO A 40 -8.34 7.48 12.29
N VAL A 41 -7.18 7.13 11.83
CA VAL A 41 -6.00 6.95 12.69
C VAL A 41 -5.88 8.23 13.52
N ALA A 42 -5.46 8.12 14.78
CA ALA A 42 -5.39 9.27 15.69
C ALA A 42 -4.73 10.49 15.03
N LYS A 43 -5.22 11.70 15.35
CA LYS A 43 -4.83 12.95 14.69
C LYS A 43 -3.33 13.29 14.80
N ASN A 44 -2.64 12.74 15.78
CA ASN A 44 -1.23 13.03 16.02
C ASN A 44 -0.48 11.75 16.34
N ILE A 45 0.76 11.66 15.86
CA ILE A 45 1.72 10.69 16.36
C ILE A 45 2.04 11.07 17.83
N PRO A 46 1.97 10.14 18.79
CA PRO A 46 2.34 10.41 20.18
C PRO A 46 3.84 10.74 20.28
N ASN A 47 4.24 11.40 21.36
CA ASN A 47 5.65 11.48 21.67
C ASN A 47 6.21 10.09 21.97
N PHE A 48 7.32 9.75 21.32
CA PHE A 48 7.97 8.46 21.46
C PHE A 48 9.48 8.60 21.61
N THR A 49 10.08 7.58 22.21
CA THR A 49 11.54 7.37 22.26
C THR A 49 11.78 5.91 21.96
N ALA A 50 12.28 5.64 20.77
CA ALA A 50 12.35 4.28 20.22
C ALA A 50 13.73 4.01 19.59
N LYS A 51 13.92 2.80 19.10
CA LYS A 51 15.08 2.42 18.31
C LYS A 51 14.65 2.05 16.89
N THR A 52 15.56 2.24 15.96
CA THR A 52 15.42 1.67 14.61
C THR A 52 15.80 0.18 14.64
N ILE A 53 15.42 -0.56 13.60
CA ILE A 53 15.83 -1.96 13.43
C ILE A 53 17.36 -2.13 13.35
N ASN A 54 18.09 -1.04 13.07
CA ASN A 54 19.55 -1.00 13.04
C ASN A 54 20.18 -0.51 14.36
N GLY A 55 19.36 -0.28 15.40
CA GLY A 55 19.80 0.05 16.76
C GLY A 55 20.03 1.53 17.03
N ALA A 56 19.81 2.44 16.08
CA ALA A 56 19.93 3.89 16.30
C ALA A 56 18.73 4.40 17.11
N ASP A 57 18.96 5.40 17.98
CA ASP A 57 17.88 6.08 18.69
C ASP A 57 17.08 6.98 17.75
N VAL A 58 15.77 7.06 17.97
CA VAL A 58 14.85 7.87 17.17
C VAL A 58 13.71 8.40 18.04
N THR A 59 13.34 9.65 17.82
CA THR A 59 12.26 10.36 18.50
C THR A 59 11.36 11.08 17.51
N ASN A 60 10.34 11.78 17.97
CA ASN A 60 9.48 12.65 17.14
C ASN A 60 10.24 13.67 16.30
N GLU A 61 11.49 14.01 16.66
CA GLU A 61 12.32 14.94 15.89
C GLU A 61 12.57 14.47 14.44
N ILE A 62 12.35 13.16 14.18
CA ILE A 62 12.45 12.62 12.80
C ILE A 62 11.50 13.32 11.83
N PHE A 63 10.37 13.86 12.30
CA PHE A 63 9.41 14.57 11.46
C PHE A 63 9.80 16.02 11.17
N ALA A 64 10.56 16.66 12.06
CA ALA A 64 10.79 18.11 12.04
C ALA A 64 11.50 18.63 10.77
N SER A 65 12.28 17.80 10.11
CA SER A 65 13.12 18.19 8.96
C SER A 65 12.41 18.09 7.60
N LYS A 66 11.19 17.57 7.55
CA LYS A 66 10.46 17.29 6.31
C LYS A 66 9.05 17.90 6.34
N LYS A 67 8.59 18.46 5.20
CA LYS A 67 7.21 18.95 5.09
C LYS A 67 6.23 17.80 5.31
N ILE A 68 6.47 16.65 4.65
CA ILE A 68 5.65 15.43 4.78
C ILE A 68 6.53 14.20 4.97
N THR A 69 6.15 13.36 5.94
CA THR A 69 6.69 12.02 6.14
C THR A 69 5.62 10.98 5.81
N ILE A 70 5.92 10.09 4.87
CA ILE A 70 5.14 8.86 4.64
C ILE A 70 5.52 7.89 5.76
N VAL A 71 4.54 7.41 6.53
CA VAL A 71 4.74 6.41 7.57
C VAL A 71 4.01 5.13 7.17
N ASN A 72 4.77 4.11 6.80
CA ASN A 72 4.24 2.79 6.45
C ASN A 72 4.28 1.87 7.68
N ILE A 73 3.11 1.47 8.17
CA ILE A 73 2.97 0.53 9.29
C ILE A 73 2.86 -0.88 8.71
N TRP A 74 3.82 -1.74 9.03
CA TRP A 74 3.95 -3.06 8.43
C TRP A 74 4.39 -4.13 9.44
N GLY A 75 4.25 -5.41 9.08
CA GLY A 75 4.68 -6.53 9.91
C GLY A 75 5.52 -7.55 9.17
N THR A 76 6.43 -8.21 9.87
CA THR A 76 7.29 -9.26 9.28
C THR A 76 6.53 -10.53 8.89
N PHE A 77 5.30 -10.71 9.40
CA PHE A 77 4.38 -11.80 9.09
C PHE A 77 3.44 -11.50 7.91
N CYS A 78 3.46 -10.28 7.38
CA CYS A 78 2.47 -9.76 6.45
C CYS A 78 2.94 -9.92 4.98
N PRO A 79 2.41 -10.87 4.20
CA PRO A 79 2.86 -11.09 2.82
C PRO A 79 2.71 -9.88 1.90
N PRO A 80 1.58 -9.13 1.88
CA PRO A 80 1.48 -7.94 1.05
C PRO A 80 2.45 -6.84 1.46
N CYS A 81 2.75 -6.70 2.78
CA CYS A 81 3.76 -5.74 3.25
C CYS A 81 5.15 -6.06 2.68
N ILE A 82 5.53 -7.34 2.71
CA ILE A 82 6.83 -7.80 2.20
C ILE A 82 6.89 -7.60 0.67
N ALA A 83 5.78 -7.86 -0.02
CA ALA A 83 5.72 -7.75 -1.48
C ALA A 83 5.87 -6.29 -1.96
N GLU A 84 5.41 -5.28 -1.20
CA GLU A 84 5.54 -3.87 -1.58
C GLU A 84 6.91 -3.26 -1.23
N MET A 85 7.72 -3.89 -0.35
CA MET A 85 9.01 -3.33 0.12
C MET A 85 9.97 -2.89 -1.00
N PRO A 86 10.15 -3.64 -2.11
CA PRO A 86 11.01 -3.20 -3.21
C PRO A 86 10.54 -1.89 -3.85
N GLU A 87 9.23 -1.69 -3.98
CA GLU A 87 8.63 -0.48 -4.51
C GLU A 87 8.75 0.69 -3.52
N LEU A 88 8.56 0.44 -2.22
CA LEU A 88 8.80 1.42 -1.16
C LEU A 88 10.27 1.88 -1.15
N GLY A 89 11.21 0.96 -1.32
CA GLY A 89 12.62 1.30 -1.46
C GLY A 89 12.91 2.20 -2.67
N LYS A 90 12.28 1.95 -3.81
CA LYS A 90 12.36 2.82 -5.00
C LYS A 90 11.73 4.20 -4.71
N LEU A 91 10.53 4.21 -4.10
CA LEU A 91 9.85 5.44 -3.73
C LEU A 91 10.73 6.28 -2.80
N ALA A 92 11.26 5.71 -1.72
CA ALA A 92 12.10 6.43 -0.76
C ALA A 92 13.29 7.14 -1.42
N ARG A 93 13.93 6.50 -2.41
CA ARG A 93 15.05 7.09 -3.16
C ARG A 93 14.64 8.16 -4.16
N SER A 94 13.39 8.22 -4.55
CA SER A 94 12.87 9.18 -5.54
C SER A 94 12.11 10.35 -4.91
N LEU A 95 11.95 10.36 -3.58
CA LEU A 95 11.24 11.43 -2.89
C LEU A 95 11.95 12.78 -3.04
N PRO A 96 11.20 13.88 -3.13
CA PRO A 96 11.77 15.22 -3.09
C PRO A 96 12.39 15.52 -1.72
N ALA A 97 13.25 16.55 -1.66
CA ALA A 97 14.03 16.87 -0.47
C ALA A 97 13.20 17.20 0.79
N ASP A 98 11.99 17.67 0.61
CA ASP A 98 11.03 18.01 1.67
C ASP A 98 10.09 16.87 2.08
N ALA A 99 10.29 15.68 1.52
CA ALA A 99 9.59 14.45 1.91
C ALA A 99 10.54 13.34 2.34
N GLN A 100 10.05 12.41 3.15
CA GLN A 100 10.72 11.17 3.50
C GLN A 100 9.73 10.02 3.66
N LEU A 101 10.25 8.79 3.69
CA LEU A 101 9.50 7.59 4.02
C LEU A 101 10.16 6.92 5.23
N ILE A 102 9.35 6.51 6.20
CA ILE A 102 9.76 5.68 7.33
C ILE A 102 8.81 4.50 7.48
N GLY A 103 9.27 3.42 8.10
CA GLY A 103 8.47 2.27 8.49
C GLY A 103 8.27 2.19 10.00
N ILE A 104 7.16 1.60 10.45
CA ILE A 104 6.99 1.12 11.81
C ILE A 104 6.72 -0.39 11.73
N VAL A 105 7.56 -1.19 12.38
CA VAL A 105 7.48 -2.66 12.35
C VAL A 105 6.57 -3.12 13.49
N CYS A 106 5.28 -3.28 13.23
CA CYS A 106 4.25 -3.45 14.26
C CYS A 106 4.39 -4.70 15.14
N ASP A 107 5.06 -5.74 14.66
CA ASP A 107 5.30 -6.99 15.37
C ASP A 107 6.71 -7.10 16.00
N ALA A 108 7.54 -6.06 15.85
CA ALA A 108 8.84 -6.02 16.47
C ALA A 108 8.78 -5.40 17.88
N SER A 109 9.56 -5.94 18.80
CA SER A 109 9.83 -5.38 20.10
C SER A 109 11.32 -5.50 20.40
N GLU A 110 11.85 -4.71 21.34
CA GLU A 110 13.26 -4.81 21.73
C GLU A 110 13.65 -6.26 22.06
N LYS A 111 14.75 -6.72 21.49
CA LYS A 111 15.28 -8.10 21.64
C LYS A 111 14.44 -9.20 20.97
N SER A 112 13.45 -8.86 20.14
CA SER A 112 12.67 -9.88 19.43
C SER A 112 13.38 -10.40 18.17
N ALA A 113 13.09 -11.67 17.79
CA ALA A 113 13.59 -12.24 16.54
C ALA A 113 13.06 -11.51 15.28
N GLN A 114 11.94 -10.81 15.42
CA GLN A 114 11.34 -10.00 14.36
C GLN A 114 12.26 -8.88 13.86
N ILE A 115 13.13 -8.34 14.73
CA ILE A 115 14.12 -7.34 14.31
C ILE A 115 15.04 -7.89 13.22
N GLN A 116 15.60 -9.09 13.44
CA GLN A 116 16.49 -9.71 12.46
C GLN A 116 15.74 -10.02 11.15
N ARG A 117 14.49 -10.46 11.26
CA ARG A 117 13.63 -10.70 10.10
C ARG A 117 13.33 -9.40 9.35
N ALA A 118 13.02 -8.31 10.04
CA ALA A 118 12.80 -7.00 9.44
C ALA A 118 14.06 -6.50 8.72
N VAL A 119 15.25 -6.62 9.34
CA VAL A 119 16.53 -6.26 8.71
C VAL A 119 16.77 -7.10 7.44
N GLN A 120 16.49 -8.40 7.48
CA GLN A 120 16.63 -9.24 6.30
C GLN A 120 15.69 -8.81 5.17
N ILE A 121 14.39 -8.63 5.46
CA ILE A 121 13.38 -8.22 4.48
C ILE A 121 13.77 -6.89 3.82
N THR A 122 14.10 -5.87 4.62
CA THR A 122 14.45 -4.54 4.10
C THR A 122 15.73 -4.56 3.27
N LYS A 123 16.72 -5.34 3.69
CA LYS A 123 17.98 -5.52 2.95
C LYS A 123 17.77 -6.20 1.59
N GLU A 124 17.02 -7.30 1.56
CA GLU A 124 16.72 -8.04 0.33
C GLU A 124 15.91 -7.18 -0.66
N ALA A 125 15.00 -6.37 -0.14
CA ALA A 125 14.18 -5.44 -0.91
C ALA A 125 14.90 -4.15 -1.32
N ARG A 126 16.12 -3.89 -0.83
CA ARG A 126 16.81 -2.59 -0.96
C ARG A 126 15.94 -1.43 -0.47
N ALA A 127 15.26 -1.64 0.64
CA ALA A 127 14.38 -0.68 1.30
C ALA A 127 15.15 0.04 2.42
N ASP A 128 16.09 0.91 2.01
CA ASP A 128 17.10 1.53 2.90
C ASP A 128 16.56 2.74 3.68
N PHE A 129 15.24 2.84 3.88
CA PHE A 129 14.64 3.88 4.72
C PHE A 129 14.58 3.44 6.19
N VAL A 130 14.41 4.42 7.08
CA VAL A 130 14.34 4.19 8.53
C VAL A 130 13.14 3.31 8.87
N ASN A 131 13.36 2.25 9.64
CA ASN A 131 12.31 1.38 10.19
C ASN A 131 12.40 1.39 11.72
N ILE A 132 11.31 1.76 12.38
CA ILE A 132 11.21 1.97 13.82
C ILE A 132 10.66 0.71 14.50
N ILE A 133 11.26 0.33 15.61
CA ILE A 133 10.72 -0.64 16.56
C ILE A 133 9.83 0.16 17.52
N PRO A 134 8.50 -0.10 17.58
CA PRO A 134 7.61 0.73 18.37
C PRO A 134 7.89 0.61 19.87
N ASP A 135 7.89 1.77 20.55
CA ASP A 135 7.80 1.84 22.00
C ASP A 135 6.34 1.66 22.48
N ALA A 136 6.08 1.77 23.77
CA ALA A 136 4.73 1.61 24.32
C ALA A 136 3.73 2.66 23.77
N ALA A 137 4.21 3.89 23.48
CA ALA A 137 3.35 4.95 22.95
C ALA A 137 2.96 4.69 21.49
N LEU A 138 3.91 4.29 20.64
CA LEU A 138 3.64 3.89 19.26
C LEU A 138 2.81 2.60 19.20
N THR A 139 3.05 1.64 20.08
CA THR A 139 2.24 0.40 20.18
C THR A 139 0.78 0.75 20.46
N LYS A 140 0.52 1.63 21.43
CA LYS A 140 -0.83 2.11 21.75
C LYS A 140 -1.46 2.88 20.58
N PHE A 141 -0.69 3.71 19.88
CA PHE A 141 -1.16 4.41 18.67
C PHE A 141 -1.63 3.43 17.61
N MET A 142 -0.90 2.34 17.40
CA MET A 142 -1.22 1.31 16.42
C MET A 142 -2.42 0.43 16.77
N GLU A 143 -2.96 0.48 18.01
CA GLU A 143 -4.21 -0.20 18.35
C GLU A 143 -5.40 0.30 17.51
N ASN A 144 -5.30 1.49 16.91
CA ASN A 144 -6.29 2.03 15.97
C ASN A 144 -6.03 1.61 14.50
N VAL A 145 -5.02 0.80 14.23
CA VAL A 145 -4.69 0.29 12.89
C VAL A 145 -5.30 -1.08 12.72
N GLU A 146 -6.36 -1.16 11.92
CA GLU A 146 -7.15 -2.40 11.77
C GLU A 146 -6.45 -3.47 10.91
N ALA A 147 -5.57 -3.07 10.01
CA ALA A 147 -4.87 -3.97 9.11
C ALA A 147 -3.49 -3.43 8.70
N VAL A 148 -2.61 -4.32 8.24
CA VAL A 148 -1.31 -3.95 7.67
C VAL A 148 -1.17 -4.51 6.24
N PRO A 149 -0.52 -3.78 5.31
CA PRO A 149 0.09 -2.47 5.57
C PRO A 149 -0.96 -1.37 5.67
N THR A 150 -0.70 -0.39 6.52
CA THR A 150 -1.42 0.88 6.54
C THR A 150 -0.40 2.01 6.41
N THR A 151 -0.65 2.91 5.47
CA THR A 151 0.22 4.07 5.24
C THR A 151 -0.51 5.34 5.62
N ILE A 152 0.13 6.16 6.46
CA ILE A 152 -0.33 7.48 6.89
C ILE A 152 0.69 8.54 6.50
N PHE A 153 0.27 9.79 6.51
CA PHE A 153 1.11 10.95 6.18
C PHE A 153 1.19 11.85 7.40
N VAL A 154 2.38 12.32 7.72
CA VAL A 154 2.66 13.10 8.92
C VAL A 154 3.40 14.37 8.53
N ASN A 155 2.94 15.52 9.00
CA ASN A 155 3.63 16.79 8.78
C ASN A 155 4.78 17.01 9.76
N ASN A 156 5.49 18.12 9.60
CA ASN A 156 6.65 18.46 10.45
C ASN A 156 6.34 18.75 11.93
N LYS A 157 5.05 18.79 12.29
CA LYS A 157 4.58 18.94 13.70
C LYS A 157 4.17 17.60 14.33
N GLY A 158 4.25 16.49 13.58
CA GLY A 158 3.78 15.18 14.03
C GLY A 158 2.27 14.98 13.90
N GLU A 159 1.58 15.87 13.16
CA GLU A 159 0.14 15.75 12.90
C GLU A 159 -0.10 14.82 11.69
N VAL A 160 -1.07 13.92 11.82
CA VAL A 160 -1.51 13.06 10.73
C VAL A 160 -2.37 13.90 9.78
N VAL A 161 -1.98 13.95 8.51
CA VAL A 161 -2.61 14.76 7.48
C VAL A 161 -3.04 13.89 6.28
N GLY A 162 -4.00 14.38 5.49
CA GLY A 162 -4.50 13.65 4.33
C GLY A 162 -5.26 12.37 4.68
N ASN A 163 -5.28 11.41 3.74
CA ASN A 163 -6.00 10.16 3.88
C ASN A 163 -5.05 9.01 4.23
N ALA A 164 -5.41 8.21 5.24
CA ALA A 164 -4.75 6.94 5.47
C ALA A 164 -5.10 5.94 4.35
N ILE A 165 -4.13 5.14 3.93
CA ILE A 165 -4.31 4.15 2.87
C ILE A 165 -4.07 2.77 3.47
N VAL A 166 -5.08 1.91 3.46
CA VAL A 166 -5.00 0.52 3.90
C VAL A 166 -4.74 -0.39 2.71
N GLY A 167 -3.81 -1.33 2.89
CA GLY A 167 -3.37 -2.24 1.86
C GLY A 167 -2.19 -1.72 1.04
N ALA A 168 -1.47 -2.63 0.38
CA ALA A 168 -0.29 -2.35 -0.42
C ALA A 168 -0.67 -1.61 -1.72
N ASN A 169 -0.42 -0.30 -1.78
CA ASN A 169 -0.70 0.53 -2.95
C ASN A 169 0.26 1.72 -3.04
N VAL A 170 1.48 1.46 -3.48
CA VAL A 170 2.55 2.48 -3.55
C VAL A 170 2.20 3.64 -4.48
N GLU A 171 1.40 3.41 -5.52
CA GLU A 171 0.94 4.48 -6.41
C GLU A 171 -0.01 5.44 -5.69
N ALA A 172 -0.93 4.92 -4.88
CA ALA A 172 -1.81 5.77 -4.05
C ALA A 172 -1.00 6.58 -3.02
N TYR A 173 0.10 6.04 -2.49
CA TYR A 173 0.99 6.78 -1.57
C TYR A 173 1.64 7.98 -2.27
N LYS A 174 2.11 7.82 -3.51
CA LYS A 174 2.67 8.91 -4.32
C LYS A 174 1.63 10.00 -4.59
N ASN A 175 0.44 9.59 -5.02
CA ASN A 175 -0.64 10.52 -5.37
C ASN A 175 -1.07 11.36 -4.16
N GLU A 176 -1.20 10.75 -2.98
CA GLU A 176 -1.55 11.49 -1.76
C GLU A 176 -0.39 12.39 -1.30
N LEU A 177 0.86 11.93 -1.38
CA LEU A 177 2.01 12.76 -1.09
C LEU A 177 2.07 14.00 -1.99
N GLU A 178 1.91 13.83 -3.32
CA GLU A 178 1.94 14.93 -4.28
C GLU A 178 0.87 15.99 -4.00
N LYS A 179 -0.32 15.55 -3.57
CA LYS A 179 -1.40 16.44 -3.15
C LYS A 179 -0.98 17.24 -1.91
N LEU A 180 -0.49 16.57 -0.86
CA LEU A 180 -0.09 17.20 0.40
C LEU A 180 1.12 18.12 0.28
N LEU A 181 1.97 17.94 -0.71
CA LEU A 181 3.11 18.82 -0.97
C LEU A 181 2.69 20.12 -1.68
N LYS A 182 1.54 20.14 -2.38
CA LYS A 182 0.99 21.32 -3.07
C LYS A 182 0.21 22.24 -2.14
N ASP A 183 -0.34 21.69 -1.05
CA ASP A 183 -1.07 22.43 0.00
C ASP A 183 -0.07 23.15 0.94
#